data_e7523fffe7a642ec48fd31df51c180d9
#
_entry.id   e7523fffe7a642ec48fd31df51c180d9
#
_cell.length_a   1.000
_cell.length_b   1.000
_cell.length_c   1.000
_cell.angle_alpha   90.00
_cell.angle_beta   90.00
_cell.angle_gamma   90.00
#
_symmetry.space_group_name_H-M   'P 1'
#
loop_
_entity.id
_entity.type
_entity.pdbx_description
1 polymer ?
#
loop_
_entity_poly.entity_id
_entity_poly.type
_entity_poly.pdbx_seq_one_letter_code
_entity_poly.pdbx_strand_id
1 'polypeptide(L)'
;MSGVKNPRETALRILMDVESKKAYANLALSAALDENENGKLDRAFITELVYGILRTLNTLDWALGKHLRRPLSGLTVPVRNILRLGAYQVLFMNRIPESAAVNEAVKLARRYGHAGTVKFVNGVLRNLVRSGTELDYPQPGKEPVEYISLRYSHPQWLVRRWLKEYGFEETEALCRVNNQPAPNTVRVNTLKTDTGSLQTLLHQQGIKTVKGKYADNCLHLNGFDSLGAITQFKTGLFQVQDESSILVGQALRPEPGTRVIDVAAAPGGKSTHLAQLMQNRGEIIALDVHEHKINLIKENCRRLGVEIVHACQGDARKIPDHCLRKGDPSRSPTDEYPQLMADYVLVDAPCSGLGVLRRRPDARWRKEETQIWELAELQLQILNAVDRVLKPGGVLVYSTCTITREENLGQVEAFLAKHSEYELEPLTELLPGELDRDNTMQKGYLQILPHIHDGLDGFFMARLRKKEI
;
A
#
# COMPACT_ATOMS: atom_id res chain seq x y z
N MET A 1 7.98 36.54 9.83
CA MET A 1 8.86 36.12 8.71
C MET A 1 8.95 34.60 8.74
N SER A 2 8.11 33.90 7.99
CA SER A 2 8.21 32.43 7.81
C SER A 2 9.41 32.17 6.88
N GLY A 3 10.58 31.90 7.45
CA GLY A 3 11.76 31.54 6.67
C GLY A 3 11.47 30.23 5.90
N VAL A 4 11.80 30.20 4.62
CA VAL A 4 11.80 28.98 3.77
C VAL A 4 12.52 27.89 4.59
N LYS A 5 11.78 26.87 5.01
CA LYS A 5 12.36 25.79 5.82
C LYS A 5 13.31 25.00 4.92
N ASN A 6 14.53 24.76 5.40
CA ASN A 6 15.52 23.96 4.66
C ASN A 6 14.95 22.57 4.35
N PRO A 7 14.88 22.15 3.05
CA PRO A 7 14.30 20.86 2.66
C PRO A 7 14.91 19.66 3.37
N ARG A 8 16.23 19.69 3.65
CA ARG A 8 16.92 18.64 4.38
C ARG A 8 16.49 18.55 5.84
N GLU A 9 16.19 19.68 6.45
CA GLU A 9 15.67 19.72 7.81
C GLU A 9 14.23 19.19 7.87
N THR A 10 13.41 19.53 6.89
CA THR A 10 12.05 18.96 6.76
C THR A 10 12.12 17.44 6.62
N ALA A 11 12.97 16.92 5.74
CA ALA A 11 13.19 15.49 5.59
C ALA A 11 13.69 14.83 6.90
N LEU A 12 14.62 15.47 7.61
CA LEU A 12 15.11 14.99 8.92
C LEU A 12 13.98 14.86 9.93
N ARG A 13 13.11 15.86 10.05
CA ARG A 13 11.97 15.82 11.00
C ARG A 13 11.01 14.69 10.67
N ILE A 14 10.68 14.50 9.39
CA ILE A 14 9.82 13.38 8.95
C ILE A 14 10.46 12.05 9.33
N LEU A 15 11.76 11.84 9.05
CA LEU A 15 12.47 10.61 9.41
C LEU A 15 12.50 10.37 10.92
N MET A 16 12.67 11.42 11.72
CA MET A 16 12.60 11.35 13.18
C MET A 16 11.20 10.94 13.66
N ASP A 17 10.15 11.49 13.07
CA ASP A 17 8.75 11.11 13.41
C ASP A 17 8.43 9.67 13.01
N VAL A 18 8.89 9.25 11.84
CA VAL A 18 8.75 7.85 11.39
C VAL A 18 9.44 6.88 12.35
N GLU A 19 10.63 7.22 12.83
CA GLU A 19 11.40 6.35 13.71
C GLU A 19 10.89 6.38 15.16
N SER A 20 10.69 7.57 15.75
CA SER A 20 10.38 7.71 17.16
C SER A 20 8.90 7.61 17.50
N LYS A 21 8.01 8.16 16.65
CA LYS A 21 6.56 8.17 16.85
C LYS A 21 5.84 7.05 16.11
N LYS A 22 6.57 6.22 15.35
CA LYS A 22 5.98 5.21 14.46
C LYS A 22 5.00 5.80 13.43
N ALA A 23 5.18 7.08 13.06
CA ALA A 23 4.33 7.74 12.07
C ALA A 23 4.47 7.07 10.70
N TYR A 24 3.38 6.95 9.95
CA TYR A 24 3.44 6.47 8.56
C TYR A 24 4.14 7.51 7.68
N ALA A 25 5.14 7.08 6.92
CA ALA A 25 5.98 7.99 6.12
C ALA A 25 5.17 8.82 5.13
N ASN A 26 4.17 8.22 4.47
CA ASN A 26 3.30 8.93 3.53
C ASN A 26 2.44 10.01 4.20
N LEU A 27 1.92 9.75 5.40
CA LEU A 27 1.11 10.74 6.14
C LEU A 27 1.98 11.87 6.68
N ALA A 28 3.14 11.54 7.29
CA ALA A 28 4.08 12.55 7.79
C ALA A 28 4.64 13.43 6.66
N LEU A 29 4.91 12.82 5.50
CA LEU A 29 5.36 13.56 4.31
C LEU A 29 4.27 14.48 3.78
N SER A 30 3.04 14.00 3.60
CA SER A 30 1.92 14.82 3.12
C SER A 30 1.70 16.01 4.03
N ALA A 31 1.55 15.81 5.33
CA ALA A 31 1.36 16.88 6.31
C ALA A 31 2.48 17.92 6.26
N ALA A 32 3.76 17.48 6.23
CA ALA A 32 4.89 18.38 6.16
C ALA A 32 4.97 19.18 4.83
N LEU A 33 4.53 18.60 3.73
CA LEU A 33 4.50 19.28 2.44
C LEU A 33 3.32 20.24 2.31
N ASP A 34 2.20 19.98 2.98
CA ASP A 34 1.02 20.86 2.97
C ASP A 34 1.20 22.08 3.89
N GLU A 35 1.93 21.90 5.02
CA GLU A 35 2.26 22.99 5.95
C GLU A 35 3.30 24.00 5.42
N ASN A 36 4.07 23.62 4.41
CA ASN A 36 5.19 24.42 3.94
C ASN A 36 4.92 24.92 2.50
N GLU A 37 5.14 26.21 2.25
CA GLU A 37 5.17 26.82 0.93
C GLU A 37 6.45 26.45 0.14
N ASN A 38 6.78 25.17 0.11
CA ASN A 38 7.93 24.68 -0.64
C ASN A 38 7.64 24.70 -2.14
N GLY A 39 8.57 25.21 -2.92
CA GLY A 39 8.51 25.12 -4.38
C GLY A 39 8.54 23.65 -4.86
N LYS A 40 8.14 23.44 -6.11
CA LYS A 40 8.06 22.10 -6.74
C LYS A 40 9.34 21.28 -6.57
N LEU A 41 10.51 21.89 -6.77
CA LEU A 41 11.81 21.24 -6.66
C LEU A 41 12.11 20.79 -5.21
N ASP A 42 11.79 21.62 -4.23
CA ASP A 42 12.00 21.30 -2.82
C ASP A 42 11.08 20.16 -2.37
N ARG A 43 9.80 20.17 -2.81
CA ARG A 43 8.85 19.07 -2.54
C ARG A 43 9.35 17.74 -3.09
N ALA A 44 9.83 17.73 -4.32
CA ALA A 44 10.41 16.54 -4.95
C ALA A 44 11.68 16.08 -4.22
N PHE A 45 12.54 17.01 -3.81
CA PHE A 45 13.76 16.70 -3.08
C PHE A 45 13.49 16.15 -1.68
N ILE A 46 12.54 16.72 -0.92
CA ILE A 46 12.13 16.19 0.39
C ILE A 46 11.57 14.77 0.22
N THR A 47 10.72 14.56 -0.78
CA THR A 47 10.12 13.25 -1.07
C THR A 47 11.19 12.21 -1.40
N GLU A 48 12.16 12.57 -2.23
CA GLU A 48 13.29 11.71 -2.59
C GLU A 48 14.16 11.37 -1.38
N LEU A 49 14.50 12.36 -0.54
CA LEU A 49 15.28 12.11 0.67
C LEU A 49 14.56 11.15 1.63
N VAL A 50 13.27 11.37 1.89
CA VAL A 50 12.51 10.54 2.84
C VAL A 50 12.36 9.11 2.32
N TYR A 51 11.81 8.95 1.12
CA TYR A 51 11.57 7.62 0.58
C TYR A 51 12.85 6.90 0.17
N GLY A 52 13.84 7.62 -0.34
CA GLY A 52 15.13 7.05 -0.70
C GLY A 52 15.86 6.48 0.51
N ILE A 53 15.92 7.23 1.63
CA ILE A 53 16.52 6.75 2.88
C ILE A 53 15.76 5.54 3.42
N LEU A 54 14.43 5.56 3.41
CA LEU A 54 13.63 4.42 3.90
C LEU A 54 13.79 3.17 3.03
N ARG A 55 13.96 3.32 1.71
CA ARG A 55 14.24 2.22 0.78
C ARG A 55 15.63 1.64 0.94
N THR A 56 16.61 2.44 1.35
CA THR A 56 18.02 2.05 1.46
C THR A 56 18.53 1.96 2.90
N LEU A 57 17.61 1.91 3.88
CA LEU A 57 17.92 2.06 5.31
C LEU A 57 18.98 1.08 5.79
N ASN A 58 18.82 -0.22 5.46
CA ASN A 58 19.75 -1.27 5.88
C ASN A 58 21.12 -1.10 5.21
N THR A 59 21.14 -0.76 3.94
CA THR A 59 22.37 -0.47 3.19
C THR A 59 23.12 0.72 3.79
N LEU A 60 22.39 1.80 4.14
CA LEU A 60 22.96 3.00 4.76
C LEU A 60 23.55 2.68 6.14
N ASP A 61 22.80 1.95 6.96
CA ASP A 61 23.23 1.60 8.31
C ASP A 61 24.48 0.70 8.28
N TRP A 62 24.50 -0.25 7.35
CA TRP A 62 25.68 -1.10 7.13
C TRP A 62 26.89 -0.31 6.62
N ALA A 63 26.74 0.56 5.62
CA ALA A 63 27.82 1.38 5.08
C ALA A 63 28.39 2.34 6.16
N LEU A 64 27.51 3.00 6.92
CA LEU A 64 27.90 3.85 8.03
C LEU A 64 28.60 3.05 9.16
N GLY A 65 28.12 1.83 9.43
CA GLY A 65 28.66 0.95 10.46
C GLY A 65 30.15 0.66 10.31
N LYS A 66 30.64 0.58 9.05
CA LYS A 66 32.08 0.40 8.75
C LYS A 66 32.96 1.56 9.27
N HIS A 67 32.36 2.73 9.54
CA HIS A 67 33.06 3.93 9.99
C HIS A 67 32.76 4.31 11.45
N LEU A 68 32.05 3.44 12.18
CA LEU A 68 31.63 3.67 13.56
C LEU A 68 32.31 2.69 14.50
N ARG A 69 32.69 3.18 15.68
CA ARG A 69 33.20 2.32 16.77
C ARG A 69 32.08 1.66 17.60
N ARG A 70 30.85 2.15 17.49
CA ARG A 70 29.66 1.67 18.19
C ARG A 70 28.51 1.56 17.21
N PRO A 71 27.54 0.67 17.42
CA PRO A 71 26.38 0.52 16.53
C PRO A 71 25.60 1.83 16.40
N LEU A 72 25.02 2.05 15.24
CA LEU A 72 24.13 3.20 14.99
C LEU A 72 22.95 3.26 15.98
N SER A 73 22.46 2.12 16.43
CA SER A 73 21.38 2.02 17.43
C SER A 73 21.69 2.73 18.74
N GLY A 74 22.96 2.85 19.10
CA GLY A 74 23.41 3.60 20.28
C GLY A 74 23.47 5.12 20.11
N LEU A 75 23.22 5.65 18.90
CA LEU A 75 23.16 7.08 18.66
C LEU A 75 21.76 7.63 18.93
N THR A 76 21.66 8.91 19.28
CA THR A 76 20.36 9.59 19.38
C THR A 76 19.67 9.63 18.02
N VAL A 77 18.33 9.60 18.01
CA VAL A 77 17.51 9.60 16.78
C VAL A 77 17.90 10.72 15.81
N PRO A 78 18.10 11.98 16.24
CA PRO A 78 18.54 13.04 15.35
C PRO A 78 19.89 12.74 14.68
N VAL A 79 20.90 12.33 15.47
CA VAL A 79 22.26 12.10 14.97
C VAL A 79 22.29 10.95 13.97
N ARG A 80 21.58 9.86 14.27
CA ARG A 80 21.45 8.70 13.39
C ARG A 80 20.84 9.09 12.05
N ASN A 81 19.72 9.83 12.05
CA ASN A 81 19.07 10.27 10.81
C ASN A 81 19.85 11.34 10.04
N ILE A 82 20.62 12.19 10.72
CA ILE A 82 21.57 13.12 10.06
C ILE A 82 22.66 12.35 9.31
N LEU A 83 23.22 11.30 9.91
CA LEU A 83 24.19 10.43 9.25
C LEU A 83 23.60 9.72 8.06
N ARG A 84 22.39 9.11 8.20
CA ARG A 84 21.67 8.47 7.09
C ARG A 84 21.39 9.46 5.94
N LEU A 85 20.96 10.67 6.26
CA LEU A 85 20.68 11.72 5.29
C LEU A 85 21.94 12.17 4.54
N GLY A 86 23.06 12.31 5.24
CA GLY A 86 24.36 12.60 4.63
C GLY A 86 24.84 11.45 3.75
N ALA A 87 24.81 10.22 4.27
CA ALA A 87 25.24 9.03 3.56
C ALA A 87 24.39 8.75 2.30
N TYR A 88 23.05 8.93 2.37
CA TYR A 88 22.17 8.79 1.23
C TYR A 88 22.54 9.72 0.07
N GLN A 89 22.79 10.99 0.38
CA GLN A 89 23.20 11.98 -0.63
C GLN A 89 24.57 11.64 -1.23
N VAL A 90 25.52 11.14 -0.45
CA VAL A 90 26.87 10.72 -0.90
C VAL A 90 26.77 9.47 -1.79
N LEU A 91 26.03 8.45 -1.37
CA LEU A 91 26.05 7.12 -2.03
C LEU A 91 25.07 6.99 -3.19
N PHE A 92 23.95 7.74 -3.16
CA PHE A 92 22.81 7.51 -4.08
C PHE A 92 22.35 8.74 -4.86
N MET A 93 22.93 9.94 -4.59
CA MET A 93 22.50 11.17 -5.27
C MET A 93 23.64 11.81 -6.08
N ASN A 94 23.93 11.25 -7.25
CA ASN A 94 25.05 11.68 -8.12
C ASN A 94 25.06 13.16 -8.51
N ARG A 95 23.91 13.86 -8.39
CA ARG A 95 23.79 15.29 -8.71
C ARG A 95 24.16 16.22 -7.54
N ILE A 96 24.39 15.66 -6.37
CA ILE A 96 24.79 16.42 -5.17
C ILE A 96 26.28 16.20 -4.95
N PRO A 97 27.10 17.29 -4.95
CA PRO A 97 28.51 17.15 -4.59
C PRO A 97 28.67 16.60 -3.18
N GLU A 98 29.54 15.62 -2.99
CA GLU A 98 29.79 14.97 -1.69
C GLU A 98 30.13 15.97 -0.58
N SER A 99 30.94 16.99 -0.92
CA SER A 99 31.28 18.07 0.01
C SER A 99 30.05 18.86 0.46
N ALA A 100 29.10 19.09 -0.42
CA ALA A 100 27.84 19.76 -0.11
C ALA A 100 26.97 18.91 0.81
N ALA A 101 26.86 17.59 0.53
CA ALA A 101 26.13 16.64 1.38
C ALA A 101 26.69 16.61 2.82
N VAL A 102 28.02 16.53 2.96
CA VAL A 102 28.68 16.54 4.26
C VAL A 102 28.47 17.88 4.98
N ASN A 103 28.64 19.02 4.30
CA ASN A 103 28.47 20.34 4.91
C ASN A 103 27.03 20.56 5.42
N GLU A 104 26.03 20.17 4.66
CA GLU A 104 24.63 20.30 5.09
C GLU A 104 24.31 19.39 6.28
N ALA A 105 24.82 18.14 6.31
CA ALA A 105 24.69 17.26 7.45
C ALA A 105 25.36 17.85 8.72
N VAL A 106 26.52 18.49 8.56
CA VAL A 106 27.23 19.19 9.65
C VAL A 106 26.43 20.40 10.17
N LYS A 107 25.76 21.16 9.28
CA LYS A 107 24.85 22.25 9.69
C LYS A 107 23.68 21.72 10.54
N LEU A 108 23.06 20.60 10.12
CA LEU A 108 22.01 19.94 10.90
C LEU A 108 22.56 19.43 12.25
N ALA A 109 23.75 18.82 12.27
CA ALA A 109 24.38 18.37 13.50
C ALA A 109 24.65 19.50 14.51
N ARG A 110 24.93 20.72 14.02
CA ARG A 110 25.09 21.91 14.88
C ARG A 110 23.76 22.34 15.52
N ARG A 111 22.64 22.14 14.80
CA ARG A 111 21.31 22.52 15.30
C ARG A 111 20.71 21.49 16.27
N TYR A 112 20.98 20.20 16.04
CA TYR A 112 20.38 19.08 16.77
C TYR A 112 21.33 18.41 17.77
N GLY A 113 22.55 18.94 17.95
CA GLY A 113 23.55 18.40 18.85
C GLY A 113 24.49 19.47 19.41
N HIS A 114 25.65 19.06 19.84
CA HIS A 114 26.68 19.92 20.41
C HIS A 114 27.99 19.86 19.59
N ALA A 115 29.04 20.62 20.00
CA ALA A 115 30.28 20.67 19.23
C ALA A 115 30.93 19.29 18.97
N GLY A 116 30.82 18.36 19.93
CA GLY A 116 31.28 16.98 19.77
C GLY A 116 30.51 16.22 18.69
N THR A 117 29.17 16.41 18.62
CA THR A 117 28.30 15.84 17.57
C THR A 117 28.72 16.36 16.19
N VAL A 118 29.02 17.63 16.06
CA VAL A 118 29.48 18.24 14.79
C VAL A 118 30.77 17.60 14.30
N LYS A 119 31.78 17.46 15.19
CA LYS A 119 33.06 16.79 14.87
C LYS A 119 32.83 15.33 14.46
N PHE A 120 31.97 14.63 15.20
CA PHE A 120 31.65 13.22 14.97
C PHE A 120 30.97 13.00 13.60
N VAL A 121 29.89 13.72 13.30
CA VAL A 121 29.16 13.61 12.01
C VAL A 121 30.09 13.94 10.85
N ASN A 122 30.88 15.02 10.96
CA ASN A 122 31.85 15.39 9.93
C ASN A 122 32.90 14.29 9.70
N GLY A 123 33.45 13.72 10.80
CA GLY A 123 34.45 12.64 10.73
C GLY A 123 33.90 11.38 10.03
N VAL A 124 32.72 10.92 10.44
CA VAL A 124 32.07 9.71 9.87
C VAL A 124 31.79 9.90 8.39
N LEU A 125 31.15 11.00 7.99
CA LEU A 125 30.78 11.23 6.60
C LEU A 125 31.99 11.47 5.69
N ARG A 126 33.05 12.15 6.19
CA ARG A 126 34.31 12.29 5.44
C ARG A 126 35.04 10.95 5.26
N ASN A 127 34.95 10.06 6.27
CA ASN A 127 35.50 8.71 6.11
C ASN A 127 34.72 7.92 5.07
N LEU A 128 33.38 8.02 5.07
CA LEU A 128 32.55 7.39 4.03
C LEU A 128 32.92 7.90 2.63
N VAL A 129 33.06 9.20 2.43
CA VAL A 129 33.50 9.78 1.14
C VAL A 129 34.86 9.23 0.72
N ARG A 130 35.82 9.14 1.63
CA ARG A 130 37.17 8.63 1.33
C ARG A 130 37.21 7.14 0.99
N SER A 131 36.28 6.33 1.53
CA SER A 131 36.19 4.90 1.17
C SER A 131 35.58 4.66 -0.22
N GLY A 132 35.12 5.71 -0.87
CA GLY A 132 34.44 5.63 -2.17
C GLY A 132 32.95 5.30 -2.07
N THR A 133 32.25 5.45 -3.18
CA THR A 133 30.80 5.20 -3.31
C THR A 133 30.48 3.76 -3.68
N GLU A 134 31.46 2.97 -4.10
CA GLU A 134 31.29 1.55 -4.38
C GLU A 134 31.27 0.76 -3.06
N LEU A 135 30.19 0.03 -2.86
CA LEU A 135 29.98 -0.79 -1.68
C LEU A 135 30.37 -2.23 -1.98
N ASP A 136 31.33 -2.75 -1.22
CA ASP A 136 31.76 -4.15 -1.30
C ASP A 136 30.76 -5.04 -0.56
N TYR A 137 29.75 -5.54 -1.28
CA TYR A 137 28.69 -6.39 -0.74
C TYR A 137 29.17 -7.82 -0.53
N PRO A 138 28.57 -8.59 0.41
CA PRO A 138 28.81 -10.04 0.54
C PRO A 138 28.64 -10.80 -0.77
N GLN A 139 29.31 -11.95 -0.89
CA GLN A 139 29.23 -12.76 -2.10
C GLN A 139 27.88 -13.48 -2.20
N PRO A 140 27.10 -13.29 -3.28
CA PRO A 140 25.77 -13.89 -3.41
C PRO A 140 25.75 -15.43 -3.28
N GLY A 141 26.77 -16.11 -3.80
CA GLY A 141 26.86 -17.57 -3.73
C GLY A 141 27.22 -18.14 -2.33
N LYS A 142 27.79 -17.31 -1.45
CA LYS A 142 28.15 -17.75 -0.07
C LYS A 142 27.15 -17.26 0.97
N GLU A 143 26.69 -16.03 0.81
CA GLU A 143 25.87 -15.32 1.83
C GLU A 143 24.65 -14.67 1.16
N PRO A 144 23.77 -15.48 0.49
CA PRO A 144 22.67 -14.94 -0.31
C PRO A 144 21.69 -14.07 0.49
N VAL A 145 21.41 -14.42 1.74
CA VAL A 145 20.52 -13.65 2.63
C VAL A 145 21.12 -12.28 2.90
N GLU A 146 22.39 -12.24 3.29
CA GLU A 146 23.06 -11.01 3.65
C GLU A 146 23.27 -10.12 2.42
N TYR A 147 23.70 -10.72 1.30
CA TYR A 147 23.83 -10.03 0.02
C TYR A 147 22.53 -9.32 -0.38
N ILE A 148 21.41 -10.04 -0.49
CA ILE A 148 20.12 -9.45 -0.90
C ILE A 148 19.66 -8.42 0.13
N SER A 149 19.76 -8.73 1.43
CA SER A 149 19.36 -7.85 2.52
C SER A 149 20.11 -6.51 2.49
N LEU A 150 21.40 -6.52 2.22
CA LEU A 150 22.22 -5.31 2.15
C LEU A 150 22.13 -4.61 0.80
N ARG A 151 22.13 -5.37 -0.30
CA ARG A 151 22.11 -4.81 -1.66
C ARG A 151 20.81 -4.11 -1.99
N TYR A 152 19.67 -4.71 -1.56
CA TYR A 152 18.32 -4.22 -1.84
C TYR A 152 17.59 -3.69 -0.59
N SER A 153 18.25 -3.64 0.55
CA SER A 153 17.73 -3.03 1.78
C SER A 153 16.38 -3.61 2.22
N HIS A 154 16.38 -4.92 2.52
CA HIS A 154 15.23 -5.63 3.08
C HIS A 154 15.62 -6.33 4.38
N PRO A 155 14.69 -6.51 5.36
CA PRO A 155 14.96 -7.28 6.57
C PRO A 155 15.39 -8.71 6.26
N GLN A 156 16.40 -9.23 6.97
CA GLN A 156 16.91 -10.58 6.71
C GLN A 156 15.87 -11.68 6.88
N TRP A 157 14.92 -11.54 7.84
CA TRP A 157 13.85 -12.52 8.03
C TRP A 157 12.96 -12.63 6.78
N LEU A 158 12.66 -11.49 6.15
CA LEU A 158 11.85 -11.43 4.95
C LEU A 158 12.59 -12.02 3.73
N VAL A 159 13.88 -11.70 3.60
CA VAL A 159 14.75 -12.27 2.55
C VAL A 159 14.87 -13.78 2.71
N ARG A 160 15.10 -14.30 3.93
CA ARG A 160 15.15 -15.76 4.19
C ARG A 160 13.88 -16.47 3.78
N ARG A 161 12.73 -15.84 4.10
CA ARG A 161 11.43 -16.36 3.74
C ARG A 161 11.26 -16.46 2.22
N TRP A 162 11.53 -15.39 1.50
CA TRP A 162 11.39 -15.35 0.04
C TRP A 162 12.40 -16.25 -0.68
N LEU A 163 13.63 -16.36 -0.18
CA LEU A 163 14.62 -17.32 -0.71
C LEU A 163 14.13 -18.76 -0.61
N LYS A 164 13.45 -19.11 0.47
CA LYS A 164 12.86 -20.44 0.66
C LYS A 164 11.68 -20.70 -0.28
N GLU A 165 10.89 -19.67 -0.55
CA GLU A 165 9.64 -19.77 -1.33
C GLU A 165 9.88 -19.64 -2.84
N TYR A 166 10.71 -18.69 -3.25
CA TYR A 166 10.89 -18.32 -4.66
C TYR A 166 12.29 -18.64 -5.24
N GLY A 167 13.27 -18.97 -4.40
CA GLY A 167 14.67 -19.10 -4.82
C GLY A 167 15.39 -17.76 -4.96
N PHE A 168 16.65 -17.79 -5.44
CA PHE A 168 17.52 -16.63 -5.42
C PHE A 168 17.11 -15.58 -6.47
N GLU A 169 16.96 -15.96 -7.73
CA GLU A 169 16.71 -15.05 -8.86
C GLU A 169 15.41 -14.28 -8.69
N GLU A 170 14.32 -14.97 -8.31
CA GLU A 170 13.01 -14.36 -8.10
C GLU A 170 12.99 -13.48 -6.85
N THR A 171 13.68 -13.87 -5.78
CA THR A 171 13.81 -13.04 -4.58
C THR A 171 14.58 -11.76 -4.88
N GLU A 172 15.68 -11.85 -5.64
CA GLU A 172 16.44 -10.68 -6.03
C GLU A 172 15.61 -9.74 -6.91
N ALA A 173 14.90 -10.29 -7.90
CA ALA A 173 14.01 -9.54 -8.78
C ALA A 173 12.88 -8.84 -7.99
N LEU A 174 12.25 -9.54 -7.06
CA LEU A 174 11.21 -8.97 -6.17
C LEU A 174 11.76 -7.82 -5.33
N CYS A 175 12.91 -7.99 -4.69
CA CYS A 175 13.55 -6.94 -3.90
C CYS A 175 13.94 -5.72 -4.75
N ARG A 176 14.36 -5.93 -5.99
CA ARG A 176 14.69 -4.88 -6.95
C ARG A 176 13.45 -4.07 -7.31
N VAL A 177 12.34 -4.72 -7.64
CA VAL A 177 11.06 -4.06 -7.97
C VAL A 177 10.50 -3.31 -6.76
N ASN A 178 10.59 -3.86 -5.55
CA ASN A 178 10.15 -3.19 -4.32
C ASN A 178 10.90 -1.88 -4.03
N ASN A 179 12.06 -1.67 -4.63
CA ASN A 179 12.83 -0.42 -4.51
C ASN A 179 12.55 0.60 -5.63
N GLN A 180 11.78 0.23 -6.65
CA GLN A 180 11.38 1.17 -7.70
C GLN A 180 10.26 2.09 -7.22
N PRO A 181 10.14 3.32 -7.74
CA PRO A 181 8.98 4.17 -7.49
C PRO A 181 7.70 3.51 -8.02
N ALA A 182 6.65 3.53 -7.19
CA ALA A 182 5.33 3.07 -7.64
C ALA A 182 4.69 4.10 -8.58
N PRO A 183 3.94 3.67 -9.61
CA PRO A 183 3.18 4.60 -10.44
C PRO A 183 2.05 5.25 -9.63
N ASN A 184 1.71 6.49 -10.00
CA ASN A 184 0.50 7.15 -9.46
C ASN A 184 -0.70 6.65 -10.25
N THR A 185 -1.34 5.62 -9.75
CA THR A 185 -2.43 4.93 -10.43
C THR A 185 -3.78 5.47 -9.94
N VAL A 186 -4.68 5.69 -10.91
CA VAL A 186 -6.04 6.15 -10.64
C VAL A 186 -7.05 5.33 -11.42
N ARG A 187 -8.22 5.13 -10.82
CA ARG A 187 -9.40 4.58 -11.46
C ARG A 187 -10.29 5.72 -11.92
N VAL A 188 -10.65 5.71 -13.20
CA VAL A 188 -11.62 6.64 -13.79
C VAL A 188 -13.00 6.44 -13.15
N ASN A 189 -13.68 7.50 -12.80
CA ASN A 189 -15.05 7.43 -12.29
C ASN A 189 -16.06 7.38 -13.44
N THR A 190 -16.47 6.19 -13.82
CA THR A 190 -17.40 5.93 -14.92
C THR A 190 -18.82 6.42 -14.68
N LEU A 191 -19.18 6.83 -13.45
CA LEU A 191 -20.44 7.51 -13.16
C LEU A 191 -20.46 8.97 -13.64
N LYS A 192 -19.28 9.58 -13.86
CA LYS A 192 -19.15 11.01 -14.20
C LYS A 192 -18.43 11.28 -15.51
N THR A 193 -17.60 10.37 -15.99
CA THR A 193 -16.76 10.59 -17.18
C THR A 193 -16.30 9.24 -17.75
N ASP A 194 -15.68 9.28 -18.90
CA ASP A 194 -14.97 8.16 -19.52
C ASP A 194 -13.45 8.39 -19.53
N THR A 195 -12.69 7.35 -19.85
CA THR A 195 -11.23 7.36 -19.84
C THR A 195 -10.65 8.40 -20.82
N GLY A 196 -11.21 8.50 -22.04
CA GLY A 196 -10.73 9.45 -23.08
C GLY A 196 -10.97 10.90 -22.70
N SER A 197 -12.16 11.21 -22.20
CA SER A 197 -12.53 12.53 -21.71
C SER A 197 -11.65 12.97 -20.54
N LEU A 198 -11.42 12.07 -19.56
CA LEU A 198 -10.51 12.38 -18.44
C LEU A 198 -9.07 12.60 -18.89
N GLN A 199 -8.55 11.79 -19.83
CA GLN A 199 -7.20 11.98 -20.38
C GLN A 199 -7.05 13.36 -21.03
N THR A 200 -8.05 13.77 -21.82
CA THR A 200 -8.07 15.10 -22.47
C THR A 200 -8.00 16.24 -21.44
N LEU A 201 -8.83 16.16 -20.39
CA LEU A 201 -8.87 17.18 -19.33
C LEU A 201 -7.55 17.25 -18.53
N LEU A 202 -6.91 16.11 -18.28
CA LEU A 202 -5.62 16.04 -17.58
C LEU A 202 -4.48 16.58 -18.46
N HIS A 203 -4.46 16.22 -19.74
CA HIS A 203 -3.46 16.73 -20.68
C HIS A 203 -3.50 18.26 -20.85
N GLN A 204 -4.70 18.88 -20.83
CA GLN A 204 -4.87 20.33 -20.84
C GLN A 204 -4.21 21.01 -19.62
N GLN A 205 -4.04 20.29 -18.51
CA GLN A 205 -3.31 20.75 -17.32
C GLN A 205 -1.83 20.34 -17.30
N GLY A 206 -1.31 19.78 -18.39
CA GLY A 206 0.09 19.33 -18.50
C GLY A 206 0.36 18.00 -17.78
N ILE A 207 -0.67 17.29 -17.31
CA ILE A 207 -0.54 15.99 -16.65
C ILE A 207 -0.52 14.89 -17.72
N LYS A 208 0.58 14.16 -17.78
CA LYS A 208 0.73 13.03 -18.71
C LYS A 208 0.02 11.80 -18.16
N THR A 209 -0.65 11.06 -19.04
CA THR A 209 -1.37 9.85 -18.67
C THR A 209 -0.95 8.66 -19.55
N VAL A 210 -0.90 7.48 -18.95
CA VAL A 210 -0.74 6.20 -19.64
C VAL A 210 -1.87 5.29 -19.16
N LYS A 211 -2.50 4.52 -20.05
CA LYS A 211 -3.51 3.53 -19.66
C LYS A 211 -2.86 2.42 -18.84
N GLY A 212 -3.59 1.90 -17.86
CA GLY A 212 -3.26 0.66 -17.18
C GLY A 212 -3.18 -0.49 -18.18
N LYS A 213 -2.42 -1.51 -17.86
CA LYS A 213 -2.21 -2.64 -18.77
C LYS A 213 -3.29 -3.71 -18.63
N TYR A 214 -3.79 -3.90 -17.43
CA TYR A 214 -4.64 -5.03 -17.09
C TYR A 214 -6.04 -4.65 -16.64
N ALA A 215 -6.19 -3.54 -15.92
CA ALA A 215 -7.49 -3.13 -15.41
C ALA A 215 -8.16 -2.09 -16.32
N ASP A 216 -9.46 -2.29 -16.56
CA ASP A 216 -10.28 -1.31 -17.25
C ASP A 216 -10.36 0.01 -16.47
N ASN A 217 -10.51 1.11 -17.19
CA ASN A 217 -10.66 2.45 -16.60
C ASN A 217 -9.52 2.83 -15.64
N CYS A 218 -8.32 2.30 -15.87
CA CYS A 218 -7.10 2.55 -15.12
C CYS A 218 -6.18 3.52 -15.88
N LEU A 219 -5.68 4.54 -15.20
CA LEU A 219 -4.68 5.48 -15.72
C LEU A 219 -3.51 5.63 -14.74
N HIS A 220 -2.30 5.73 -15.29
CA HIS A 220 -1.09 6.15 -14.56
C HIS A 220 -0.83 7.63 -14.86
N LEU A 221 -0.70 8.45 -13.81
CA LEU A 221 -0.52 9.89 -13.90
C LEU A 221 0.93 10.29 -13.63
N ASN A 222 1.46 11.22 -14.45
CA ASN A 222 2.79 11.78 -14.29
C ASN A 222 2.78 13.31 -14.53
N GLY A 223 3.69 14.02 -13.85
CA GLY A 223 3.90 15.45 -14.11
C GLY A 223 3.02 16.41 -13.31
N PHE A 224 2.46 15.98 -12.18
CA PHE A 224 1.69 16.84 -11.26
C PHE A 224 2.42 17.02 -9.92
N ASP A 225 2.05 18.06 -9.17
CA ASP A 225 2.70 18.42 -7.89
C ASP A 225 2.04 17.74 -6.68
N SER A 226 0.72 17.77 -6.63
CA SER A 226 -0.07 17.09 -5.61
C SER A 226 -1.45 16.70 -6.15
N LEU A 227 -2.02 15.61 -5.65
CA LEU A 227 -3.37 15.20 -6.01
C LEU A 227 -4.41 16.26 -5.63
N GLY A 228 -4.23 16.91 -4.48
CA GLY A 228 -5.11 17.98 -4.01
C GLY A 228 -5.13 19.22 -4.89
N ALA A 229 -4.13 19.41 -5.77
CA ALA A 229 -4.11 20.51 -6.74
C ALA A 229 -4.89 20.19 -8.04
N ILE A 230 -5.17 18.90 -8.30
CA ILE A 230 -5.86 18.46 -9.53
C ILE A 230 -7.36 18.70 -9.41
N THR A 231 -7.92 19.54 -10.27
CA THR A 231 -9.36 19.85 -10.27
C THR A 231 -10.22 18.60 -10.47
N GLN A 232 -9.83 17.72 -11.38
CA GLN A 232 -10.54 16.47 -11.68
C GLN A 232 -10.59 15.51 -10.49
N PHE A 233 -9.60 15.56 -9.60
CA PHE A 233 -9.64 14.83 -8.33
C PHE A 233 -10.67 15.43 -7.38
N LYS A 234 -10.67 16.77 -7.20
CA LYS A 234 -11.62 17.45 -6.32
C LYS A 234 -13.06 17.25 -6.76
N THR A 235 -13.32 17.28 -8.07
CA THR A 235 -14.67 17.08 -8.66
C THR A 235 -15.07 15.61 -8.76
N GLY A 236 -14.16 14.68 -8.39
CA GLY A 236 -14.45 13.25 -8.31
C GLY A 236 -14.51 12.54 -9.66
N LEU A 237 -13.79 13.02 -10.69
CA LEU A 237 -13.70 12.33 -11.97
C LEU A 237 -12.80 11.08 -11.91
N PHE A 238 -12.01 10.92 -10.86
CA PHE A 238 -11.22 9.72 -10.61
C PHE A 238 -10.98 9.47 -9.13
N GLN A 239 -10.60 8.26 -8.81
CA GLN A 239 -10.16 7.79 -7.49
C GLN A 239 -8.73 7.26 -7.57
N VAL A 240 -7.91 7.59 -6.56
CA VAL A 240 -6.59 6.97 -6.41
C VAL A 240 -6.80 5.51 -5.99
N GLN A 241 -6.39 4.61 -6.84
CA GLN A 241 -6.48 3.18 -6.59
C GLN A 241 -5.46 2.44 -7.46
N ASP A 242 -4.76 1.48 -6.86
CA ASP A 242 -3.82 0.64 -7.60
C ASP A 242 -4.52 -0.29 -8.58
N GLU A 243 -3.83 -0.63 -9.67
CA GLU A 243 -4.38 -1.46 -10.72
C GLU A 243 -4.76 -2.87 -10.21
N SER A 244 -3.94 -3.50 -9.36
CA SER A 244 -4.26 -4.78 -8.73
C SER A 244 -5.53 -4.68 -7.85
N SER A 245 -5.71 -3.55 -7.17
CA SER A 245 -6.93 -3.29 -6.37
C SER A 245 -8.17 -3.05 -7.22
N ILE A 246 -8.02 -2.52 -8.45
CA ILE A 246 -9.12 -2.39 -9.42
C ILE A 246 -9.57 -3.79 -9.89
N LEU A 247 -8.63 -4.69 -10.17
CA LEU A 247 -8.93 -6.07 -10.59
C LEU A 247 -9.81 -6.83 -9.58
N VAL A 248 -9.71 -6.53 -8.29
CA VAL A 248 -10.58 -7.15 -7.26
C VAL A 248 -12.06 -6.85 -7.51
N GLY A 249 -12.39 -5.61 -7.87
CA GLY A 249 -13.77 -5.25 -8.21
C GLY A 249 -14.26 -5.96 -9.47
N GLN A 250 -13.38 -6.12 -10.47
CA GLN A 250 -13.68 -6.89 -11.70
C GLN A 250 -13.87 -8.38 -11.38
N ALA A 251 -13.09 -8.95 -10.47
CA ALA A 251 -13.23 -10.33 -10.02
C ALA A 251 -14.56 -10.57 -9.28
N LEU A 252 -15.07 -9.61 -8.52
CA LEU A 252 -16.38 -9.71 -7.86
C LEU A 252 -17.52 -9.49 -8.85
N ARG A 253 -17.41 -8.46 -9.72
CA ARG A 253 -18.34 -8.11 -10.81
C ARG A 253 -19.82 -8.15 -10.39
N PRO A 254 -20.24 -7.33 -9.40
CA PRO A 254 -21.61 -7.33 -8.95
C PRO A 254 -22.54 -6.74 -9.99
N GLU A 255 -23.74 -7.30 -10.09
CA GLU A 255 -24.77 -6.84 -11.01
C GLU A 255 -25.51 -5.60 -10.46
N PRO A 256 -25.94 -4.68 -11.34
CA PRO A 256 -26.79 -3.56 -10.93
C PRO A 256 -28.11 -4.02 -10.31
N GLY A 257 -28.48 -3.41 -9.18
CA GLY A 257 -29.70 -3.74 -8.45
C GLY A 257 -29.53 -4.78 -7.35
N THR A 258 -28.37 -5.40 -7.22
CA THR A 258 -28.05 -6.40 -6.19
C THR A 258 -27.59 -5.76 -4.88
N ARG A 259 -27.44 -6.58 -3.85
CA ARG A 259 -26.90 -6.19 -2.56
C ARG A 259 -25.47 -6.72 -2.38
N VAL A 260 -24.55 -5.84 -1.99
CA VAL A 260 -23.15 -6.15 -1.71
C VAL A 260 -22.80 -5.82 -0.26
N ILE A 261 -21.97 -6.63 0.37
CA ILE A 261 -21.33 -6.29 1.66
C ILE A 261 -19.81 -6.25 1.46
N ASP A 262 -19.18 -5.11 1.81
CA ASP A 262 -17.72 -4.92 1.87
C ASP A 262 -17.31 -4.86 3.34
N VAL A 263 -16.69 -5.93 3.85
CA VAL A 263 -16.53 -6.15 5.31
C VAL A 263 -15.33 -5.46 5.95
N ALA A 264 -14.40 -4.90 5.13
CA ALA A 264 -13.24 -4.14 5.61
C ALA A 264 -12.96 -2.96 4.66
N ALA A 265 -13.98 -2.11 4.49
CA ALA A 265 -14.16 -1.23 3.34
C ALA A 265 -13.22 -0.02 3.27
N ALA A 266 -12.75 0.48 4.42
CA ALA A 266 -12.06 1.77 4.45
C ALA A 266 -10.69 1.77 3.72
N PRO A 267 -10.42 2.86 2.99
CA PRO A 267 -11.10 4.15 2.91
C PRO A 267 -12.25 4.24 1.87
N GLY A 268 -12.78 3.15 1.38
CA GLY A 268 -13.90 3.12 0.45
C GLY A 268 -13.51 3.02 -1.04
N GLY A 269 -12.24 2.74 -1.33
CA GLY A 269 -11.76 2.62 -2.71
C GLY A 269 -12.45 1.50 -3.48
N LYS A 270 -12.60 0.31 -2.88
CA LYS A 270 -13.28 -0.84 -3.46
C LYS A 270 -14.79 -0.67 -3.43
N SER A 271 -15.38 -0.25 -2.31
CA SER A 271 -16.83 0.01 -2.22
C SER A 271 -17.31 0.99 -3.31
N THR A 272 -16.58 2.10 -3.53
CA THR A 272 -16.90 3.06 -4.59
C THR A 272 -16.67 2.50 -6.00
N HIS A 273 -15.75 1.55 -6.17
CA HIS A 273 -15.59 0.83 -7.44
C HIS A 273 -16.77 -0.09 -7.72
N LEU A 274 -17.20 -0.86 -6.72
CA LEU A 274 -18.37 -1.72 -6.84
C LEU A 274 -19.64 -0.90 -7.20
N ALA A 275 -19.82 0.27 -6.58
CA ALA A 275 -20.92 1.18 -6.93
C ALA A 275 -20.87 1.65 -8.40
N GLN A 276 -19.68 1.86 -8.96
CA GLN A 276 -19.51 2.18 -10.38
C GLN A 276 -19.88 1.00 -11.28
N LEU A 277 -19.43 -0.21 -10.95
CA LEU A 277 -19.80 -1.43 -11.68
C LEU A 277 -21.31 -1.68 -11.64
N MET A 278 -21.93 -1.40 -10.50
CA MET A 278 -23.39 -1.48 -10.32
C MET A 278 -24.15 -0.28 -10.91
N GLN A 279 -23.48 0.67 -11.54
CA GLN A 279 -24.11 1.87 -12.14
C GLN A 279 -24.95 2.66 -11.11
N ASN A 280 -24.51 2.70 -9.86
CA ASN A 280 -25.20 3.36 -8.74
C ASN A 280 -26.62 2.81 -8.49
N ARG A 281 -26.86 1.53 -8.78
CA ARG A 281 -28.15 0.84 -8.57
C ARG A 281 -27.96 -0.36 -7.68
N GLY A 282 -28.79 -0.50 -6.64
CA GLY A 282 -28.68 -1.55 -5.62
C GLY A 282 -28.31 -0.99 -4.26
N GLU A 283 -27.56 -1.76 -3.49
CA GLU A 283 -27.12 -1.37 -2.13
C GLU A 283 -25.75 -1.96 -1.83
N ILE A 284 -24.87 -1.16 -1.23
CA ILE A 284 -23.57 -1.62 -0.73
C ILE A 284 -23.46 -1.26 0.75
N ILE A 285 -23.30 -2.25 1.62
CA ILE A 285 -23.00 -2.07 3.03
C ILE A 285 -21.47 -2.12 3.18
N ALA A 286 -20.87 -1.00 3.59
CA ALA A 286 -19.43 -0.86 3.74
C ALA A 286 -19.05 -0.78 5.23
N LEU A 287 -18.45 -1.85 5.78
CA LEU A 287 -18.06 -1.94 7.18
C LEU A 287 -16.59 -1.56 7.39
N ASP A 288 -16.31 -0.89 8.49
CA ASP A 288 -14.97 -0.81 9.08
C ASP A 288 -15.11 -0.71 10.61
N VAL A 289 -14.14 -1.25 11.34
CA VAL A 289 -14.15 -1.24 12.82
C VAL A 289 -13.86 0.16 13.40
N HIS A 290 -13.21 1.02 12.63
CA HIS A 290 -12.78 2.35 13.08
C HIS A 290 -13.73 3.45 12.63
N GLU A 291 -14.34 4.17 13.58
CA GLU A 291 -15.27 5.27 13.30
C GLU A 291 -14.66 6.36 12.40
N HIS A 292 -13.43 6.79 12.67
CA HIS A 292 -12.78 7.83 11.85
C HIS A 292 -12.62 7.41 10.38
N LYS A 293 -12.51 6.12 10.09
CA LYS A 293 -12.43 5.59 8.73
C LYS A 293 -13.79 5.57 8.03
N ILE A 294 -14.89 5.43 8.77
CA ILE A 294 -16.24 5.53 8.21
C ILE A 294 -16.46 6.91 7.56
N ASN A 295 -15.92 7.96 8.16
CA ASN A 295 -16.00 9.31 7.58
C ASN A 295 -15.24 9.41 6.25
N LEU A 296 -14.09 8.74 6.11
CA LEU A 296 -13.35 8.68 4.85
C LEU A 296 -14.15 7.99 3.74
N ILE A 297 -14.89 6.92 4.06
CA ILE A 297 -15.79 6.25 3.10
C ILE A 297 -16.85 7.24 2.64
N LYS A 298 -17.53 7.92 3.56
CA LYS A 298 -18.59 8.91 3.28
C LYS A 298 -18.08 10.08 2.43
N GLU A 299 -16.89 10.60 2.74
CA GLU A 299 -16.24 11.67 1.97
C GLU A 299 -15.93 11.24 0.53
N ASN A 300 -15.37 10.04 0.34
CA ASN A 300 -15.09 9.50 -0.99
C ASN A 300 -16.38 9.26 -1.77
N CYS A 301 -17.42 8.71 -1.16
CA CYS A 301 -18.74 8.53 -1.80
C CYS A 301 -19.31 9.88 -2.28
N ARG A 302 -19.34 10.91 -1.40
CA ARG A 302 -19.82 12.24 -1.75
C ARG A 302 -19.02 12.84 -2.91
N ARG A 303 -17.68 12.79 -2.85
CA ARG A 303 -16.80 13.33 -3.89
C ARG A 303 -17.03 12.65 -5.25
N LEU A 304 -17.19 11.33 -5.24
CA LEU A 304 -17.37 10.51 -6.45
C LEU A 304 -18.82 10.49 -6.96
N GLY A 305 -19.79 10.98 -6.20
CA GLY A 305 -21.22 10.91 -6.57
C GLY A 305 -21.79 9.50 -6.42
N VAL A 306 -21.28 8.74 -5.45
CA VAL A 306 -21.78 7.40 -5.12
C VAL A 306 -22.88 7.51 -4.07
N GLU A 307 -24.06 6.94 -4.34
CA GLU A 307 -25.27 7.10 -3.53
C GLU A 307 -25.70 5.81 -2.82
N ILE A 308 -25.30 4.64 -3.35
CA ILE A 308 -25.76 3.32 -2.89
C ILE A 308 -24.89 2.71 -1.77
N VAL A 309 -23.85 3.41 -1.30
CA VAL A 309 -22.95 2.94 -0.25
C VAL A 309 -23.38 3.43 1.11
N HIS A 310 -23.69 2.51 2.00
CA HIS A 310 -24.03 2.76 3.41
C HIS A 310 -22.85 2.36 4.29
N ALA A 311 -22.09 3.35 4.75
CA ALA A 311 -20.94 3.13 5.63
C ALA A 311 -21.39 2.90 7.07
N CYS A 312 -21.00 1.77 7.66
CA CYS A 312 -21.39 1.33 9.00
C CYS A 312 -20.17 0.93 9.82
N GLN A 313 -20.12 1.36 11.08
CA GLN A 313 -19.10 0.89 12.01
C GLN A 313 -19.44 -0.51 12.52
N GLY A 314 -18.54 -1.47 12.31
CA GLY A 314 -18.74 -2.84 12.74
C GLY A 314 -17.50 -3.70 12.67
N ASP A 315 -17.46 -4.73 13.51
CA ASP A 315 -16.41 -5.74 13.47
C ASP A 315 -16.77 -6.82 12.45
N ALA A 316 -15.94 -6.97 11.43
CA ALA A 316 -16.13 -7.97 10.36
C ALA A 316 -16.22 -9.41 10.87
N ARG A 317 -15.67 -9.72 12.05
CA ARG A 317 -15.77 -11.04 12.71
C ARG A 317 -17.19 -11.33 13.24
N LYS A 318 -18.00 -10.33 13.43
CA LYS A 318 -19.35 -10.42 14.06
C LYS A 318 -20.40 -9.60 13.32
N ILE A 319 -20.20 -9.29 12.05
CA ILE A 319 -21.04 -8.39 11.24
C ILE A 319 -22.34 -7.99 11.94
N PRO A 320 -22.47 -6.73 12.45
CA PRO A 320 -23.56 -6.37 13.34
C PRO A 320 -24.91 -6.30 12.61
N ASP A 321 -25.98 -6.79 13.22
CA ASP A 321 -27.33 -6.79 12.63
C ASP A 321 -27.83 -5.38 12.28
N HIS A 322 -27.47 -4.37 13.07
CA HIS A 322 -27.87 -2.98 12.76
C HIS A 322 -27.26 -2.47 11.44
N CYS A 323 -26.11 -3.00 11.00
CA CYS A 323 -25.52 -2.69 9.72
C CYS A 323 -26.26 -3.37 8.55
N LEU A 324 -26.91 -4.49 8.82
CA LEU A 324 -27.64 -5.26 7.82
C LEU A 324 -29.09 -4.79 7.61
N ARG A 325 -29.60 -3.93 8.50
CA ARG A 325 -31.01 -3.45 8.48
C ARG A 325 -31.15 -2.26 7.52
N LYS A 326 -32.16 -2.33 6.65
CA LYS A 326 -32.52 -1.23 5.77
C LYS A 326 -33.36 -0.20 6.50
N GLY A 327 -32.88 1.03 6.61
CA GLY A 327 -33.59 2.29 6.89
C GLY A 327 -34.48 2.36 8.09
N ASP A 328 -34.65 3.30 8.83
CA ASP A 328 -35.44 3.75 9.95
C ASP A 328 -34.95 3.31 11.37
N PRO A 329 -34.19 4.19 12.03
CA PRO A 329 -33.79 4.00 13.42
C PRO A 329 -34.97 3.90 14.41
N SER A 330 -36.19 4.24 13.99
CA SER A 330 -37.40 4.27 14.82
C SER A 330 -38.14 2.93 14.93
N ARG A 331 -37.74 1.90 14.15
CA ARG A 331 -38.40 0.58 14.18
C ARG A 331 -37.84 -0.30 15.28
N SER A 332 -38.77 -0.99 16.00
CA SER A 332 -38.50 -1.84 17.16
C SER A 332 -37.56 -3.01 16.86
N PRO A 333 -36.68 -3.41 17.83
CA PRO A 333 -35.81 -4.59 17.72
C PRO A 333 -36.56 -5.92 17.65
N THR A 334 -37.89 -5.93 17.84
CA THR A 334 -38.74 -7.12 17.98
C THR A 334 -39.42 -7.56 16.70
N ASP A 335 -39.32 -6.80 15.59
CA ASP A 335 -39.86 -7.23 14.31
C ASP A 335 -38.90 -8.31 13.73
N GLU A 336 -39.42 -9.53 13.51
CA GLU A 336 -38.74 -10.60 12.75
C GLU A 336 -38.46 -10.12 11.33
N TYR A 337 -37.23 -9.60 11.11
CA TYR A 337 -36.74 -9.35 9.77
C TYR A 337 -36.04 -10.59 9.26
N PRO A 338 -36.34 -11.08 8.05
CA PRO A 338 -35.44 -11.99 7.37
C PRO A 338 -34.08 -11.29 7.30
N GLN A 339 -33.03 -11.94 7.80
CA GLN A 339 -31.65 -11.43 7.69
C GLN A 339 -31.43 -11.01 6.25
N LEU A 340 -31.14 -9.72 6.03
CA LEU A 340 -30.95 -9.20 4.68
C LEU A 340 -29.61 -9.70 4.16
N MET A 341 -29.62 -10.89 3.58
CA MET A 341 -28.45 -11.54 3.02
C MET A 341 -28.02 -10.83 1.73
N ALA A 342 -26.71 -10.83 1.47
CA ALA A 342 -26.11 -10.23 0.29
C ALA A 342 -26.04 -11.22 -0.89
N ASP A 343 -26.11 -10.70 -2.09
CA ASP A 343 -25.84 -11.45 -3.33
C ASP A 343 -24.32 -11.59 -3.53
N TYR A 344 -23.55 -10.58 -3.09
CA TYR A 344 -22.11 -10.53 -3.20
C TYR A 344 -21.46 -10.07 -1.89
N VAL A 345 -20.33 -10.66 -1.52
CA VAL A 345 -19.50 -10.20 -0.41
C VAL A 345 -18.07 -9.98 -0.86
N LEU A 346 -17.49 -8.86 -0.45
CA LEU A 346 -16.07 -8.58 -0.58
C LEU A 346 -15.40 -8.65 0.78
N VAL A 347 -14.36 -9.46 0.86
CA VAL A 347 -13.42 -9.52 1.98
C VAL A 347 -12.05 -9.05 1.50
N ASP A 348 -11.84 -7.72 1.47
CA ASP A 348 -10.50 -7.15 1.30
C ASP A 348 -9.79 -7.14 2.66
N ALA A 349 -9.21 -8.26 3.01
CA ALA A 349 -8.85 -8.56 4.39
C ALA A 349 -7.67 -7.69 4.91
N PRO A 350 -7.70 -7.29 6.20
CA PRO A 350 -6.53 -6.72 6.84
C PRO A 350 -5.38 -7.73 6.76
N CYS A 351 -4.22 -7.30 6.24
CA CYS A 351 -3.10 -8.18 5.93
C CYS A 351 -1.74 -7.54 6.24
N SER A 352 -0.67 -8.31 6.10
CA SER A 352 0.71 -7.82 6.32
C SER A 352 1.11 -6.71 5.34
N GLY A 353 0.52 -6.67 4.14
CA GLY A 353 0.82 -5.66 3.12
C GLY A 353 2.19 -5.84 2.47
N LEU A 354 2.74 -7.06 2.48
CA LEU A 354 4.06 -7.36 1.91
C LEU A 354 4.09 -7.29 0.37
N GLY A 355 2.95 -7.20 -0.27
CA GLY A 355 2.83 -7.00 -1.71
C GLY A 355 2.98 -5.53 -2.16
N VAL A 356 2.84 -4.57 -1.22
CA VAL A 356 2.83 -3.12 -1.53
C VAL A 356 4.02 -2.35 -0.94
N LEU A 357 5.13 -3.02 -0.69
CA LEU A 357 6.32 -2.44 -0.04
C LEU A 357 6.93 -1.28 -0.83
N ARG A 358 6.79 -1.25 -2.15
CA ARG A 358 7.29 -0.14 -2.97
C ARG A 358 6.54 1.17 -2.72
N ARG A 359 5.25 1.11 -2.32
CA ARG A 359 4.42 2.27 -1.95
C ARG A 359 4.66 2.72 -0.52
N ARG A 360 5.04 1.78 0.36
CA ARG A 360 5.24 2.00 1.79
C ARG A 360 6.59 1.44 2.23
N PRO A 361 7.71 2.05 1.83
CA PRO A 361 9.04 1.50 2.11
C PRO A 361 9.34 1.41 3.61
N ASP A 362 8.69 2.25 4.45
CA ASP A 362 8.77 2.18 5.91
C ASP A 362 8.11 0.93 6.49
N ALA A 363 7.12 0.35 5.81
CA ALA A 363 6.39 -0.83 6.30
C ALA A 363 7.31 -2.04 6.48
N ARG A 364 8.31 -2.25 5.60
CA ARG A 364 9.26 -3.37 5.70
C ARG A 364 10.05 -3.39 7.01
N TRP A 365 10.24 -2.24 7.65
CA TRP A 365 11.00 -2.08 8.89
C TRP A 365 10.16 -2.19 10.16
N ARG A 366 8.84 -2.29 10.02
CA ARG A 366 7.88 -2.37 11.12
C ARG A 366 7.23 -3.73 11.26
N LYS A 367 7.34 -4.54 10.20
CA LYS A 367 6.74 -5.86 10.15
C LYS A 367 7.66 -6.90 10.78
N GLU A 368 7.02 -7.84 11.48
CA GLU A 368 7.64 -9.02 12.07
C GLU A 368 6.97 -10.28 11.52
N GLU A 369 7.69 -11.39 11.46
CA GLU A 369 7.19 -12.63 10.89
C GLU A 369 5.97 -13.19 11.64
N THR A 370 5.93 -13.00 12.97
CA THR A 370 4.81 -13.43 13.83
C THR A 370 3.48 -12.79 13.46
N GLN A 371 3.50 -11.54 12.98
CA GLN A 371 2.31 -10.79 12.58
C GLN A 371 1.58 -11.43 11.38
N ILE A 372 2.29 -12.21 10.54
CA ILE A 372 1.67 -12.94 9.43
C ILE A 372 0.64 -13.94 9.96
N TRP A 373 1.01 -14.68 11.01
CA TRP A 373 0.15 -15.69 11.62
C TRP A 373 -1.02 -15.07 12.39
N GLU A 374 -0.79 -13.98 13.12
CA GLU A 374 -1.84 -13.24 13.82
C GLU A 374 -2.89 -12.69 12.83
N LEU A 375 -2.44 -12.17 11.69
CA LEU A 375 -3.33 -11.68 10.64
C LEU A 375 -4.04 -12.82 9.92
N ALA A 376 -3.38 -13.94 9.68
CA ALA A 376 -3.98 -15.14 9.09
C ALA A 376 -5.14 -15.67 9.95
N GLU A 377 -4.97 -15.69 11.27
CA GLU A 377 -6.05 -16.07 12.20
C GLU A 377 -7.24 -15.09 12.14
N LEU A 378 -6.97 -13.78 12.13
CA LEU A 378 -8.00 -12.75 12.00
C LEU A 378 -8.76 -12.89 10.66
N GLN A 379 -8.05 -13.15 9.58
CA GLN A 379 -8.63 -13.33 8.24
C GLN A 379 -9.59 -14.52 8.18
N LEU A 380 -9.21 -15.65 8.79
CA LEU A 380 -10.07 -16.82 8.86
C LEU A 380 -11.33 -16.58 9.71
N GLN A 381 -11.22 -15.82 10.81
CA GLN A 381 -12.38 -15.40 11.60
C GLN A 381 -13.34 -14.54 10.80
N ILE A 382 -12.81 -13.59 9.98
CA ILE A 382 -13.63 -12.75 9.09
C ILE A 382 -14.31 -13.60 8.01
N LEU A 383 -13.57 -14.51 7.35
CA LEU A 383 -14.13 -15.41 6.34
C LEU A 383 -15.27 -16.27 6.91
N ASN A 384 -15.09 -16.87 8.08
CA ASN A 384 -16.13 -17.67 8.74
C ASN A 384 -17.38 -16.83 9.10
N ALA A 385 -17.24 -15.53 9.40
CA ALA A 385 -18.36 -14.67 9.70
C ALA A 385 -19.22 -14.30 8.47
N VAL A 386 -18.63 -14.36 7.28
CA VAL A 386 -19.31 -14.02 6.02
C VAL A 386 -20.40 -15.04 5.66
N ASP A 387 -20.22 -16.31 6.03
CA ASP A 387 -21.16 -17.37 5.67
C ASP A 387 -22.63 -17.07 6.05
N ARG A 388 -22.85 -16.45 7.22
CA ARG A 388 -24.18 -16.09 7.70
C ARG A 388 -24.88 -14.99 6.91
N VAL A 389 -24.14 -14.19 6.13
CA VAL A 389 -24.66 -13.02 5.42
C VAL A 389 -24.68 -13.17 3.90
N LEU A 390 -24.09 -14.24 3.35
CA LEU A 390 -24.11 -14.54 1.92
C LEU A 390 -25.22 -15.51 1.59
N LYS A 391 -26.05 -15.15 0.61
CA LYS A 391 -27.15 -16.04 0.09
C LYS A 391 -26.59 -17.34 -0.49
N PRO A 392 -27.36 -18.43 -0.48
CA PRO A 392 -27.16 -19.53 -1.43
C PRO A 392 -27.11 -18.99 -2.87
N GLY A 393 -26.21 -19.49 -3.70
CA GLY A 393 -25.93 -18.95 -5.05
C GLY A 393 -25.11 -17.64 -5.06
N GLY A 394 -24.86 -17.03 -3.90
CA GLY A 394 -24.10 -15.78 -3.79
C GLY A 394 -22.58 -15.96 -4.00
N VAL A 395 -21.94 -14.85 -4.30
CA VAL A 395 -20.50 -14.81 -4.62
C VAL A 395 -19.70 -14.08 -3.55
N LEU A 396 -18.59 -14.69 -3.13
CA LEU A 396 -17.59 -14.14 -2.24
C LEU A 396 -16.28 -13.91 -3.00
N VAL A 397 -15.70 -12.71 -2.90
CA VAL A 397 -14.31 -12.49 -3.26
C VAL A 397 -13.50 -12.21 -1.99
N TYR A 398 -12.49 -13.03 -1.77
CA TYR A 398 -11.45 -12.82 -0.77
C TYR A 398 -10.23 -12.18 -1.44
N SER A 399 -9.68 -11.11 -0.87
CA SER A 399 -8.50 -10.44 -1.40
C SER A 399 -7.58 -9.91 -0.31
N THR A 400 -6.28 -9.83 -0.62
CA THR A 400 -5.24 -9.23 0.23
C THR A 400 -4.22 -8.49 -0.63
N CYS A 401 -3.57 -7.49 -0.06
CA CYS A 401 -2.39 -6.83 -0.67
C CYS A 401 -1.06 -7.43 -0.16
N THR A 402 -1.02 -8.74 0.04
CA THR A 402 0.19 -9.47 0.45
C THR A 402 0.53 -10.60 -0.51
N ILE A 403 1.71 -11.20 -0.34
CA ILE A 403 2.21 -12.28 -1.18
C ILE A 403 2.55 -13.55 -0.37
N THR A 404 2.09 -13.62 0.87
CA THR A 404 2.33 -14.77 1.75
C THR A 404 1.26 -15.82 1.57
N ARG A 405 1.64 -17.10 1.48
CA ARG A 405 0.69 -18.21 1.31
C ARG A 405 -0.27 -18.33 2.50
N GLU A 406 0.21 -18.07 3.72
CA GLU A 406 -0.57 -18.16 4.96
C GLU A 406 -1.75 -17.19 5.00
N GLU A 407 -1.57 -15.98 4.42
CA GLU A 407 -2.63 -14.98 4.36
C GLU A 407 -3.49 -15.08 3.08
N ASN A 408 -3.07 -15.90 2.11
CA ASN A 408 -3.66 -16.01 0.77
C ASN A 408 -4.33 -17.36 0.55
N LEU A 409 -3.76 -18.23 -0.29
CA LEU A 409 -4.35 -19.52 -0.62
C LEU A 409 -4.57 -20.40 0.62
N GLY A 410 -3.70 -20.32 1.63
CA GLY A 410 -3.87 -21.04 2.89
C GLY A 410 -5.17 -20.69 3.62
N GLN A 411 -5.64 -19.42 3.54
CA GLN A 411 -6.92 -19.01 4.11
C GLN A 411 -8.10 -19.60 3.35
N VAL A 412 -8.01 -19.61 2.02
CA VAL A 412 -9.06 -20.16 1.13
C VAL A 412 -9.19 -21.67 1.37
N GLU A 413 -8.08 -22.40 1.42
CA GLU A 413 -8.05 -23.83 1.72
C GLU A 413 -8.64 -24.14 3.10
N ALA A 414 -8.26 -23.36 4.12
CA ALA A 414 -8.78 -23.55 5.49
C ALA A 414 -10.28 -23.23 5.61
N PHE A 415 -10.78 -22.24 4.86
CA PHE A 415 -12.19 -21.91 4.78
C PHE A 415 -12.98 -23.01 4.10
N LEU A 416 -12.55 -23.47 2.91
CA LEU A 416 -13.21 -24.52 2.16
C LEU A 416 -13.23 -25.88 2.89
N ALA A 417 -12.23 -26.16 3.71
CA ALA A 417 -12.21 -27.36 4.53
C ALA A 417 -13.31 -27.40 5.61
N LYS A 418 -13.84 -26.23 6.01
CA LYS A 418 -14.92 -26.09 7.01
C LYS A 418 -16.29 -25.85 6.37
N HIS A 419 -16.33 -25.32 5.16
CA HIS A 419 -17.52 -24.86 4.47
C HIS A 419 -17.66 -25.57 3.12
N SER A 420 -18.15 -26.84 3.14
CA SER A 420 -18.33 -27.69 1.96
C SER A 420 -19.39 -27.15 0.98
N GLU A 421 -20.22 -26.24 1.45
CA GLU A 421 -21.22 -25.48 0.65
C GLU A 421 -20.59 -24.42 -0.26
N TYR A 422 -19.27 -24.14 -0.15
CA TYR A 422 -18.56 -23.24 -1.05
C TYR A 422 -17.69 -24.01 -2.04
N GLU A 423 -17.49 -23.39 -3.18
CA GLU A 423 -16.53 -23.84 -4.20
C GLU A 423 -15.84 -22.66 -4.84
N LEU A 424 -14.63 -22.87 -5.36
CA LEU A 424 -13.91 -21.86 -6.14
C LEU A 424 -14.55 -21.71 -7.52
N GLU A 425 -14.71 -20.48 -7.99
CA GLU A 425 -15.29 -20.12 -9.29
C GLU A 425 -14.23 -19.49 -10.19
N PRO A 426 -14.08 -19.94 -11.47
CA PRO A 426 -13.05 -19.44 -12.37
C PRO A 426 -13.04 -17.91 -12.54
N LEU A 427 -11.85 -17.34 -12.70
CA LEU A 427 -11.60 -15.92 -12.96
C LEU A 427 -11.30 -15.60 -14.43
N THR A 428 -11.19 -16.62 -15.28
CA THR A 428 -10.70 -16.53 -16.68
C THR A 428 -11.56 -15.65 -17.59
N GLU A 429 -12.87 -15.52 -17.32
CA GLU A 429 -13.77 -14.62 -18.07
C GLU A 429 -13.90 -13.22 -17.43
N LEU A 430 -13.28 -13.00 -16.29
CA LEU A 430 -13.40 -11.78 -15.50
C LEU A 430 -12.14 -10.93 -15.54
N LEU A 431 -10.98 -11.56 -15.72
CA LEU A 431 -9.67 -10.93 -15.67
C LEU A 431 -8.87 -11.25 -16.94
N PRO A 432 -7.94 -10.36 -17.35
CA PRO A 432 -7.06 -10.58 -18.51
C PRO A 432 -6.22 -11.84 -18.38
N GLY A 433 -6.23 -12.69 -19.42
CA GLY A 433 -5.51 -13.97 -19.43
C GLY A 433 -3.99 -13.84 -19.24
N GLU A 434 -3.40 -12.69 -19.61
CA GLU A 434 -1.98 -12.42 -19.44
C GLU A 434 -1.52 -12.38 -17.97
N LEU A 435 -2.46 -12.26 -17.03
CA LEU A 435 -2.18 -12.34 -15.58
C LEU A 435 -1.99 -13.78 -15.10
N ASP A 436 -2.50 -14.77 -15.83
CA ASP A 436 -2.52 -16.18 -15.41
C ASP A 436 -1.24 -16.92 -15.80
N ARG A 437 -0.17 -16.70 -15.09
CA ARG A 437 1.13 -17.34 -15.36
C ARG A 437 1.16 -18.83 -14.98
N ASP A 438 0.34 -19.23 -14.01
CA ASP A 438 0.38 -20.56 -13.41
C ASP A 438 -0.92 -21.36 -13.59
N ASN A 439 -1.80 -20.93 -14.50
CA ASN A 439 -3.14 -21.50 -14.73
C ASN A 439 -3.98 -21.59 -13.44
N THR A 440 -3.88 -20.57 -12.58
CA THR A 440 -4.61 -20.52 -11.30
C THR A 440 -5.97 -19.84 -11.42
N MET A 441 -6.17 -18.99 -12.41
CA MET A 441 -7.45 -18.32 -12.66
C MET A 441 -8.56 -19.32 -13.01
N GLN A 442 -8.25 -20.40 -13.74
CA GLN A 442 -9.19 -21.50 -13.97
C GLN A 442 -9.55 -22.22 -12.67
N LYS A 443 -8.66 -22.22 -11.67
CA LYS A 443 -8.91 -22.80 -10.35
C LYS A 443 -9.63 -21.84 -9.39
N GLY A 444 -9.95 -20.60 -9.82
CA GLY A 444 -10.70 -19.60 -9.08
C GLY A 444 -9.87 -18.67 -8.21
N TYR A 445 -8.56 -18.59 -8.36
CA TYR A 445 -7.72 -17.64 -7.65
C TYR A 445 -6.56 -17.10 -8.50
N LEU A 446 -6.01 -15.96 -8.09
CA LEU A 446 -4.86 -15.32 -8.74
C LEU A 446 -3.92 -14.74 -7.68
N GLN A 447 -2.62 -15.04 -7.79
CA GLN A 447 -1.55 -14.39 -7.04
C GLN A 447 -0.77 -13.46 -7.98
N ILE A 448 -0.81 -12.16 -7.73
CA ILE A 448 -0.01 -11.16 -8.44
C ILE A 448 1.31 -10.97 -7.68
N LEU A 449 2.43 -11.12 -8.36
CA LEU A 449 3.77 -10.88 -7.85
C LEU A 449 4.43 -9.72 -8.62
N PRO A 450 4.94 -8.68 -7.95
CA PRO A 450 5.40 -7.45 -8.61
C PRO A 450 6.49 -7.66 -9.66
N HIS A 451 7.39 -8.62 -9.46
CA HIS A 451 8.52 -8.92 -10.37
C HIS A 451 8.11 -9.76 -11.59
N ILE A 452 6.96 -10.42 -11.54
CA ILE A 452 6.42 -11.26 -12.64
C ILE A 452 5.38 -10.50 -13.46
N HIS A 453 4.57 -9.64 -12.82
CA HIS A 453 3.42 -8.97 -13.43
C HIS A 453 3.69 -7.49 -13.68
N ASP A 454 4.73 -7.17 -14.45
CA ASP A 454 5.09 -5.83 -14.96
C ASP A 454 5.09 -4.71 -13.89
N GLY A 455 5.43 -5.06 -12.66
CA GLY A 455 5.45 -4.11 -11.56
C GLY A 455 4.07 -3.72 -11.04
N LEU A 456 3.04 -4.53 -11.23
CA LEU A 456 1.82 -4.43 -10.44
C LEU A 456 2.14 -4.58 -8.95
N ASP A 457 1.34 -3.99 -8.08
CA ASP A 457 1.44 -4.30 -6.65
C ASP A 457 1.09 -5.77 -6.40
N GLY A 458 1.83 -6.41 -5.46
CA GLY A 458 1.57 -7.79 -5.07
C GLY A 458 0.19 -7.91 -4.41
N PHE A 459 -0.63 -8.78 -4.96
CA PHE A 459 -2.02 -8.93 -4.56
C PHE A 459 -2.46 -10.38 -4.69
N PHE A 460 -3.41 -10.78 -3.87
CA PHE A 460 -4.10 -12.06 -4.01
C PHE A 460 -5.59 -11.83 -4.12
N MET A 461 -6.26 -12.64 -4.91
CA MET A 461 -7.72 -12.71 -4.96
C MET A 461 -8.19 -14.12 -5.26
N ALA A 462 -9.28 -14.52 -4.61
CA ALA A 462 -9.98 -15.77 -4.86
C ALA A 462 -11.48 -15.49 -4.93
N ARG A 463 -12.16 -16.10 -5.90
CA ARG A 463 -13.60 -16.01 -6.11
C ARG A 463 -14.23 -17.33 -5.71
N LEU A 464 -15.22 -17.26 -4.84
CA LEU A 464 -15.94 -18.42 -4.34
C LEU A 464 -17.45 -18.22 -4.57
N ARG A 465 -18.16 -19.31 -4.83
CA ARG A 465 -19.60 -19.35 -4.89
C ARG A 465 -20.15 -20.21 -3.78
N LYS A 466 -21.19 -19.73 -3.11
CA LYS A 466 -21.99 -20.54 -2.18
C LYS A 466 -23.00 -21.34 -2.98
N LYS A 467 -22.97 -22.67 -2.87
CA LYS A 467 -23.88 -23.57 -3.62
C LYS A 467 -25.33 -23.28 -3.29
N GLU A 468 -26.21 -23.46 -4.26
CA GLU A 468 -27.64 -23.54 -4.02
C GLU A 468 -27.95 -24.91 -3.36
N ILE A 469 -28.49 -24.90 -2.17
CA ILE A 469 -28.86 -26.13 -1.42
C ILE A 469 -30.36 -26.32 -1.60
#